data_96bb142a2539267a5905af817a565535
#
_entry.id   96bb142a2539267a5905af817a565535
#
_cell.length_a   1.000
_cell.length_b   1.000
_cell.length_c   1.000
_cell.angle_alpha   90.00
_cell.angle_beta   90.00
_cell.angle_gamma   90.00
#
_symmetry.space_group_name_H-M   'P 1'
#
loop_
_entity.id
_entity.type
_entity.pdbx_description
1 polymer ?
#
loop_
_entity_poly.entity_id
_entity_poly.type
_entity_poly.pdbx_seq_one_letter_code
_entity_poly.pdbx_strand_id
1 'polypeptide(L)'
;PVVLGGDDSLTRNFGAGLDGGPGDPRRTLLVSGPRGIGKTVALNELEDEAASHGWIVLRAQPYELIEPLVATVIPQALATLRQQDPGRRRISGVTVSGIGGFSTTAAPGDKPAPSLIGSLNTLCDELPPESGVLITLDEVQSVNAKELWQLTAAVQDLRRDGRDIAFAAAGLPDGVASLLQHPGTTFLRRAQHAVLAPMTPAETLTVLRDTAAQGGVEIPVGVLTDAATLTRGYPFLIQLLGYHLFERASRRGQPASHDDLAAVTPDVLKTLGDLVHQPALLHLPAAELAYLEAMAEVQEGQQAVPSAAIAQQLGKRVQQVSMVRQKLIDRELIYSPRR
;
A
#
# COMPACT_ATOMS: atom_id res chain seq x y z
N PRO A 1 -8.38 0.42 15.77
CA PRO A 1 -6.94 0.33 15.84
C PRO A 1 -6.53 -0.92 15.07
N VAL A 2 -5.75 -0.75 14.01
CA VAL A 2 -5.22 -1.85 13.22
C VAL A 2 -3.86 -2.17 13.83
N VAL A 3 -3.73 -3.30 14.50
CA VAL A 3 -2.42 -3.84 14.84
C VAL A 3 -1.87 -4.44 13.55
N LEU A 4 -0.81 -3.85 13.02
CA LEU A 4 -0.18 -4.32 11.81
C LEU A 4 0.94 -5.29 12.20
N GLY A 5 0.79 -6.52 11.77
CA GLY A 5 1.91 -7.42 11.65
C GLY A 5 2.65 -7.01 10.37
N GLY A 6 3.78 -6.40 10.50
CA GLY A 6 4.60 -5.94 9.40
C GLY A 6 5.98 -5.61 9.93
N ASP A 7 6.92 -5.46 9.03
CA ASP A 7 8.30 -5.19 9.37
C ASP A 7 8.43 -3.79 9.98
N ASP A 8 8.35 -3.67 11.32
CA ASP A 8 8.66 -2.43 12.07
C ASP A 8 9.97 -1.79 11.63
N SER A 9 10.81 -2.54 10.90
CA SER A 9 12.05 -2.05 10.35
C SER A 9 11.82 -1.05 9.20
N LEU A 10 10.76 -1.22 8.39
CA LEU A 10 10.46 -0.33 7.28
C LEU A 10 10.15 1.09 7.79
N THR A 11 9.21 1.18 8.73
CA THR A 11 8.76 2.44 9.33
C THR A 11 9.89 3.12 10.10
N ARG A 12 10.63 2.37 10.93
CA ARG A 12 11.80 2.90 11.65
C ARG A 12 12.92 3.37 10.72
N ASN A 13 13.22 2.63 9.64
CA ASN A 13 14.23 3.03 8.67
C ASN A 13 13.80 4.30 7.92
N PHE A 14 12.52 4.42 7.61
CA PHE A 14 11.96 5.62 7.00
C PHE A 14 12.07 6.81 7.95
N GLY A 15 11.64 6.68 9.21
CA GLY A 15 11.78 7.71 10.25
C GLY A 15 13.23 8.18 10.42
N ALA A 16 14.18 7.24 10.54
CA ALA A 16 15.60 7.58 10.57
C ALA A 16 16.08 8.30 9.29
N GLY A 17 15.43 8.08 8.15
CA GLY A 17 15.68 8.82 6.91
C GLY A 17 15.17 10.25 6.96
N LEU A 18 14.05 10.50 7.65
CA LEU A 18 13.52 11.84 7.86
C LEU A 18 14.50 12.70 8.68
N ASP A 19 15.14 12.10 9.68
CA ASP A 19 16.17 12.76 10.51
C ASP A 19 17.50 12.91 9.79
N GLY A 20 17.77 12.09 8.75
CA GLY A 20 19.06 12.03 8.03
C GLY A 20 19.35 13.20 7.08
N GLY A 21 18.43 14.14 6.92
CA GLY A 21 18.57 15.32 6.05
C GLY A 21 18.17 15.09 4.57
N PRO A 22 18.12 16.16 3.75
CA PRO A 22 17.52 16.16 2.41
C PRO A 22 18.11 15.13 1.42
N GLY A 23 19.38 14.78 1.59
CA GLY A 23 20.09 13.83 0.72
C GLY A 23 19.84 12.34 1.04
N ASP A 24 19.19 12.01 2.15
CA ASP A 24 19.04 10.63 2.60
C ASP A 24 18.17 9.81 1.63
N PRO A 25 18.69 8.68 1.09
CA PRO A 25 17.94 7.86 0.14
C PRO A 25 16.69 7.22 0.75
N ARG A 26 16.62 7.05 2.07
CA ARG A 26 15.48 6.47 2.80
C ARG A 26 14.24 7.36 2.75
N ARG A 27 14.39 8.64 2.38
CA ARG A 27 13.28 9.59 2.14
C ARG A 27 12.52 9.32 0.82
N THR A 28 12.94 8.34 0.04
CA THR A 28 12.22 7.92 -1.15
C THR A 28 11.98 6.42 -1.08
N LEU A 29 10.73 6.02 -0.98
CA LEU A 29 10.33 4.63 -0.76
C LEU A 29 9.28 4.20 -1.79
N LEU A 30 9.48 3.03 -2.37
CA LEU A 30 8.52 2.36 -3.21
C LEU A 30 8.07 1.05 -2.55
N VAL A 31 6.78 0.94 -2.27
CA VAL A 31 6.16 -0.23 -1.68
C VAL A 31 5.45 -1.01 -2.78
N SER A 32 5.76 -2.28 -2.92
CA SER A 32 5.10 -3.15 -3.90
C SER A 32 4.58 -4.43 -3.26
N GLY A 33 3.55 -5.00 -3.87
CA GLY A 33 2.97 -6.27 -3.44
C GLY A 33 1.60 -6.50 -4.05
N PRO A 34 1.08 -7.74 -4.00
CA PRO A 34 -0.21 -8.10 -4.58
C PRO A 34 -1.36 -7.33 -3.91
N ARG A 35 -2.56 -7.40 -4.52
CA ARG A 35 -3.77 -6.80 -3.96
C ARG A 35 -4.08 -7.40 -2.59
N GLY A 36 -4.52 -6.56 -1.64
CA GLY A 36 -4.89 -7.01 -0.28
C GLY A 36 -3.72 -7.35 0.65
N ILE A 37 -2.46 -7.16 0.24
CA ILE A 37 -1.27 -7.42 1.06
C ILE A 37 -0.99 -6.33 2.12
N GLY A 38 -1.73 -5.22 2.11
CA GLY A 38 -1.55 -4.16 3.09
C GLY A 38 -0.74 -2.95 2.61
N LYS A 39 -0.60 -2.71 1.30
CA LYS A 39 0.14 -1.56 0.75
C LYS A 39 -0.34 -0.21 1.28
N THR A 40 -1.66 0.03 1.22
CA THR A 40 -2.29 1.25 1.77
C THR A 40 -2.01 1.41 3.25
N VAL A 41 -1.99 0.31 3.97
CA VAL A 41 -1.71 0.29 5.40
C VAL A 41 -0.26 0.67 5.68
N ALA A 42 0.68 0.09 4.92
CA ALA A 42 2.09 0.47 5.02
C ALA A 42 2.31 1.96 4.71
N LEU A 43 1.59 2.54 3.72
CA LEU A 43 1.64 3.98 3.48
C LEU A 43 1.12 4.78 4.67
N ASN A 44 0.00 4.36 5.30
CA ASN A 44 -0.53 5.04 6.47
C ASN A 44 0.45 5.04 7.64
N GLU A 45 1.18 3.93 7.87
CA GLU A 45 2.23 3.88 8.90
C GLU A 45 3.39 4.83 8.61
N LEU A 46 3.80 4.94 7.35
CA LEU A 46 4.83 5.92 6.95
C LEU A 46 4.34 7.37 7.15
N GLU A 47 3.05 7.61 6.93
CA GLU A 47 2.42 8.91 7.16
C GLU A 47 2.37 9.24 8.65
N ASP A 48 1.96 8.28 9.49
CA ASP A 48 1.93 8.42 10.94
C ASP A 48 3.33 8.64 11.51
N GLU A 49 4.33 7.93 10.99
CA GLU A 49 5.74 8.14 11.34
C GLU A 49 6.20 9.55 10.97
N ALA A 50 5.94 9.99 9.74
CA ALA A 50 6.27 11.35 9.31
C ALA A 50 5.57 12.41 10.16
N ALA A 51 4.29 12.22 10.47
CA ALA A 51 3.53 13.09 11.36
C ALA A 51 4.12 13.15 12.78
N SER A 52 4.62 12.02 13.30
CA SER A 52 5.29 11.95 14.61
C SER A 52 6.59 12.77 14.64
N HIS A 53 7.27 12.87 13.50
CA HIS A 53 8.45 13.73 13.30
C HIS A 53 8.09 15.20 13.00
N GLY A 54 6.80 15.56 13.00
CA GLY A 54 6.35 16.93 12.71
C GLY A 54 6.37 17.28 11.23
N TRP A 55 6.33 16.30 10.35
CA TRP A 55 6.23 16.51 8.91
C TRP A 55 4.79 16.67 8.47
N ILE A 56 4.58 17.42 7.38
CA ILE A 56 3.28 17.53 6.72
C ILE A 56 3.15 16.39 5.70
N VAL A 57 2.00 15.72 5.73
CA VAL A 57 1.67 14.67 4.79
C VAL A 57 0.69 15.18 3.75
N LEU A 58 1.07 15.07 2.48
CA LEU A 58 0.23 15.37 1.32
C LEU A 58 -0.13 14.07 0.60
N ARG A 59 -1.40 13.67 0.67
CA ARG A 59 -1.91 12.49 -0.05
C ARG A 59 -2.26 12.87 -1.48
N ALA A 60 -1.49 12.34 -2.43
CA ALA A 60 -1.73 12.53 -3.85
C ALA A 60 -2.77 11.51 -4.38
N GLN A 61 -3.62 11.95 -5.31
CA GLN A 61 -4.64 11.09 -5.93
C GLN A 61 -4.12 10.48 -7.23
N PRO A 62 -4.37 9.18 -7.50
CA PRO A 62 -3.80 8.51 -8.66
C PRO A 62 -4.42 8.92 -10.01
N TYR A 63 -5.67 9.39 -10.01
CA TYR A 63 -6.40 9.68 -11.27
C TYR A 63 -6.19 11.11 -11.77
N GLU A 64 -6.02 12.06 -10.86
CA GLU A 64 -5.71 13.46 -11.11
C GLU A 64 -4.66 13.88 -10.09
N LEU A 65 -3.39 13.87 -10.49
CA LEU A 65 -2.28 13.96 -9.56
C LEU A 65 -1.88 15.41 -9.27
N ILE A 66 -1.69 16.22 -10.30
CA ILE A 66 -1.08 17.54 -10.18
C ILE A 66 -2.10 18.61 -9.78
N GLU A 67 -3.24 18.63 -10.45
CA GLU A 67 -4.24 19.67 -10.25
C GLU A 67 -4.78 19.69 -8.80
N PRO A 68 -5.24 18.55 -8.20
CA PRO A 68 -5.69 18.55 -6.82
C PRO A 68 -4.58 18.90 -5.81
N LEU A 69 -3.34 18.51 -6.06
CA LEU A 69 -2.22 18.90 -5.20
C LEU A 69 -2.06 20.41 -5.18
N VAL A 70 -2.07 21.08 -6.33
CA VAL A 70 -1.84 22.52 -6.48
C VAL A 70 -3.06 23.34 -6.06
N ALA A 71 -4.26 22.92 -6.43
CA ALA A 71 -5.49 23.69 -6.22
C ALA A 71 -6.11 23.47 -4.83
N THR A 72 -5.85 22.34 -4.18
CA THR A 72 -6.57 21.97 -2.96
C THR A 72 -5.64 21.56 -1.82
N VAL A 73 -4.81 20.53 -2.04
CA VAL A 73 -4.05 19.89 -0.94
C VAL A 73 -3.00 20.83 -0.36
N ILE A 74 -2.15 21.44 -1.20
CA ILE A 74 -1.10 22.35 -0.74
C ILE A 74 -1.70 23.63 -0.12
N PRO A 75 -2.72 24.30 -0.71
CA PRO A 75 -3.39 25.42 -0.08
C PRO A 75 -4.01 25.11 1.29
N GLN A 76 -4.61 23.92 1.47
CA GLN A 76 -5.14 23.49 2.76
C GLN A 76 -4.02 23.28 3.78
N ALA A 77 -2.90 22.67 3.38
CA ALA A 77 -1.73 22.51 4.23
C ALA A 77 -1.19 23.88 4.71
N LEU A 78 -1.05 24.83 3.79
CA LEU A 78 -0.65 26.21 4.11
C LEU A 78 -1.63 26.90 5.06
N ALA A 79 -2.92 26.76 4.81
CA ALA A 79 -3.96 27.34 5.69
C ALA A 79 -3.88 26.76 7.11
N THR A 80 -3.65 25.46 7.22
CA THR A 80 -3.51 24.77 8.51
C THR A 80 -2.25 25.21 9.25
N LEU A 81 -1.12 25.37 8.54
CA LEU A 81 0.12 25.89 9.12
C LEU A 81 -0.08 27.29 9.71
N ARG A 82 -0.73 28.18 8.96
CA ARG A 82 -0.97 29.57 9.37
C ARG A 82 -1.92 29.71 10.56
N GLN A 83 -2.76 28.69 10.82
CA GLN A 83 -3.65 28.65 11.98
C GLN A 83 -2.97 28.09 13.24
N GLN A 84 -1.81 27.46 13.11
CA GLN A 84 -1.06 26.96 14.27
C GLN A 84 -0.30 28.10 14.94
N ASP A 85 -0.23 28.07 16.27
CA ASP A 85 0.46 29.09 17.07
C ASP A 85 1.95 29.17 16.68
N PRO A 86 2.46 30.34 16.29
CA PRO A 86 3.87 30.55 15.92
C PRO A 86 4.88 30.20 17.01
N GLY A 87 4.43 29.98 18.25
CA GLY A 87 5.27 29.60 19.39
C GLY A 87 5.50 28.09 19.53
N ARG A 88 4.84 27.24 18.78
CA ARG A 88 5.06 25.77 18.82
C ARG A 88 6.22 25.37 17.94
N ARG A 89 7.27 24.82 18.55
CA ARG A 89 8.46 24.29 17.86
C ARG A 89 8.21 23.03 17.04
N ARG A 90 7.06 22.36 17.18
CA ARG A 90 6.67 21.16 16.43
C ARG A 90 5.24 21.30 15.94
N ILE A 91 5.03 20.98 14.68
CA ILE A 91 3.70 20.81 14.10
C ILE A 91 3.13 19.50 14.66
N SER A 92 1.90 19.54 15.20
CA SER A 92 1.13 18.31 15.37
C SER A 92 0.77 17.83 13.97
N GLY A 93 1.22 16.62 13.58
CA GLY A 93 1.17 16.07 12.23
C GLY A 93 -0.12 16.41 11.49
N VAL A 94 0.02 17.02 10.33
CA VAL A 94 -1.10 17.41 9.47
C VAL A 94 -1.11 16.52 8.26
N THR A 95 -2.15 15.70 8.14
CA THR A 95 -2.41 14.91 6.93
C THR A 95 -3.50 15.60 6.12
N VAL A 96 -3.21 15.96 4.89
CA VAL A 96 -4.16 16.60 3.97
C VAL A 96 -4.41 15.69 2.77
N SER A 97 -5.68 15.41 2.51
CA SER A 97 -6.11 14.60 1.37
C SER A 97 -7.13 15.38 0.52
N GLY A 98 -7.05 15.26 -0.80
CA GLY A 98 -7.95 15.92 -1.75
C GLY A 98 -9.38 15.34 -1.82
N ILE A 99 -9.89 14.67 -0.78
CA ILE A 99 -11.24 14.11 -0.75
C ILE A 99 -12.21 15.18 -0.27
N GLY A 100 -12.92 15.82 -1.18
CA GLY A 100 -14.02 16.75 -0.90
C GLY A 100 -13.98 17.93 -1.84
N GLY A 101 -14.82 17.90 -2.89
CA GLY A 101 -14.95 18.98 -3.85
C GLY A 101 -15.47 20.25 -3.21
N PHE A 102 -14.59 21.16 -2.89
CA PHE A 102 -14.91 22.58 -2.78
C PHE A 102 -14.42 23.26 -4.05
N SER A 103 -15.31 23.48 -5.00
CA SER A 103 -15.05 24.40 -6.10
C SER A 103 -14.98 25.82 -5.52
N THR A 104 -13.80 26.30 -5.23
CA THR A 104 -13.57 27.73 -5.11
C THR A 104 -13.53 28.28 -6.52
N THR A 105 -14.59 28.92 -6.94
CA THR A 105 -14.59 29.80 -8.10
C THR A 105 -13.61 30.93 -7.83
N ALA A 106 -12.37 30.76 -8.29
CA ALA A 106 -11.42 31.86 -8.35
C ALA A 106 -11.94 32.88 -9.36
N ALA A 107 -12.08 34.13 -8.94
CA ALA A 107 -12.34 35.22 -9.84
C ALA A 107 -11.23 35.32 -10.90
N PRO A 108 -11.52 35.62 -12.17
CA PRO A 108 -10.52 35.75 -13.21
C PRO A 108 -9.64 36.97 -12.94
N GLY A 109 -8.43 36.70 -12.46
CA GLY A 109 -7.36 37.68 -12.32
C GLY A 109 -6.09 37.10 -12.90
N ASP A 110 -5.38 37.92 -13.68
CA ASP A 110 -4.19 37.67 -14.53
C ASP A 110 -2.95 37.11 -13.82
N LYS A 111 -3.09 36.19 -12.85
CA LYS A 111 -1.94 35.48 -12.27
C LYS A 111 -1.80 34.13 -12.96
N PRO A 112 -0.61 33.81 -13.49
CA PRO A 112 -0.36 32.47 -14.05
C PRO A 112 -0.73 31.43 -12.99
N ALA A 113 -1.37 30.33 -13.42
CA ALA A 113 -1.73 29.23 -12.54
C ALA A 113 -0.47 28.77 -11.76
N PRO A 114 -0.55 28.59 -10.44
CA PRO A 114 0.60 28.20 -9.65
C PRO A 114 1.14 26.86 -10.13
N SER A 115 2.45 26.76 -10.34
CA SER A 115 3.09 25.49 -10.71
C SER A 115 3.25 24.60 -9.47
N LEU A 116 3.28 23.27 -9.65
CA LEU A 116 3.50 22.33 -8.55
C LEU A 116 4.77 22.66 -7.75
N ILE A 117 5.89 22.87 -8.44
CA ILE A 117 7.17 23.19 -7.77
C ILE A 117 7.10 24.53 -7.03
N GLY A 118 6.42 25.53 -7.57
CA GLY A 118 6.23 26.82 -6.92
C GLY A 118 5.37 26.71 -5.65
N SER A 119 4.28 25.93 -5.72
CA SER A 119 3.40 25.68 -4.57
C SER A 119 4.12 24.90 -3.47
N LEU A 120 4.89 23.86 -3.83
CA LEU A 120 5.69 23.09 -2.87
C LEU A 120 6.81 23.92 -2.24
N ASN A 121 7.50 24.79 -3.01
CA ASN A 121 8.49 25.71 -2.45
C ASN A 121 7.85 26.66 -1.43
N THR A 122 6.69 27.25 -1.76
CA THR A 122 5.95 28.10 -0.84
C THR A 122 5.61 27.36 0.45
N LEU A 123 5.18 26.11 0.36
CA LEU A 123 4.90 25.27 1.52
C LEU A 123 6.18 25.02 2.35
N CYS A 124 7.28 24.65 1.70
CA CYS A 124 8.56 24.41 2.37
C CYS A 124 9.11 25.67 3.05
N ASP A 125 8.87 26.86 2.49
CA ASP A 125 9.32 28.14 3.07
C ASP A 125 8.55 28.50 4.35
N GLU A 126 7.32 28.01 4.51
CA GLU A 126 6.49 28.24 5.71
C GLU A 126 6.67 27.18 6.81
N LEU A 127 7.46 26.13 6.53
CA LEU A 127 7.71 25.06 7.52
C LEU A 127 8.67 25.52 8.63
N PRO A 128 8.43 25.09 9.88
CA PRO A 128 9.40 25.29 10.95
C PRO A 128 10.67 24.46 10.71
N PRO A 129 11.77 24.83 11.36
CA PRO A 129 13.00 24.02 11.35
C PRO A 129 12.71 22.56 11.79
N GLU A 130 13.45 21.62 11.24
CA GLU A 130 13.33 20.17 11.53
C GLU A 130 12.00 19.56 11.07
N SER A 131 11.24 20.25 10.23
CA SER A 131 10.01 19.76 9.62
C SER A 131 10.21 19.60 8.10
N GLY A 132 9.33 18.83 7.47
CA GLY A 132 9.38 18.59 6.03
C GLY A 132 8.02 18.23 5.44
N VAL A 133 8.02 17.87 4.17
CA VAL A 133 6.84 17.43 3.42
C VAL A 133 7.02 15.99 3.00
N LEU A 134 6.11 15.13 3.38
CA LEU A 134 5.94 13.79 2.80
C LEU A 134 4.82 13.82 1.77
N ILE A 135 5.10 13.41 0.55
CA ILE A 135 4.07 13.15 -0.47
C ILE A 135 3.87 11.66 -0.56
N THR A 136 2.64 11.20 -0.38
CA THR A 136 2.27 9.79 -0.55
C THR A 136 1.38 9.59 -1.77
N LEU A 137 1.55 8.45 -2.45
CA LEU A 137 0.81 8.08 -3.64
C LEU A 137 0.50 6.59 -3.62
N ASP A 138 -0.77 6.23 -3.49
CA ASP A 138 -1.22 4.84 -3.63
C ASP A 138 -1.63 4.52 -5.07
N GLU A 139 -1.70 3.24 -5.42
CA GLU A 139 -2.12 2.73 -6.72
C GLU A 139 -1.34 3.35 -7.90
N VAL A 140 -0.01 3.42 -7.78
CA VAL A 140 0.89 4.09 -8.74
C VAL A 140 0.70 3.63 -10.20
N GLN A 141 0.21 2.42 -10.43
CA GLN A 141 -0.10 1.90 -11.77
C GLN A 141 -1.32 2.59 -12.43
N SER A 142 -2.15 3.30 -11.66
CA SER A 142 -3.32 4.01 -12.17
C SER A 142 -3.02 5.46 -12.57
N VAL A 143 -1.78 5.92 -12.33
CA VAL A 143 -1.37 7.30 -12.55
C VAL A 143 -1.00 7.56 -14.01
N ASN A 144 -1.35 8.73 -14.51
CA ASN A 144 -0.87 9.21 -15.80
C ASN A 144 0.66 9.41 -15.76
N ALA A 145 1.39 8.78 -16.68
CA ALA A 145 2.84 8.81 -16.71
C ALA A 145 3.43 10.22 -16.78
N LYS A 146 2.78 11.17 -17.48
CA LYS A 146 3.22 12.56 -17.58
C LYS A 146 3.11 13.30 -16.25
N GLU A 147 2.00 13.13 -15.54
CA GLU A 147 1.80 13.76 -14.23
C GLU A 147 2.73 13.17 -13.18
N LEU A 148 2.94 11.85 -13.20
CA LEU A 148 3.89 11.17 -12.34
C LEU A 148 5.32 11.67 -12.58
N TRP A 149 5.71 11.87 -13.84
CA TRP A 149 6.98 12.49 -14.18
C TRP A 149 7.09 13.93 -13.61
N GLN A 150 6.04 14.74 -13.74
CA GLN A 150 6.04 16.10 -13.21
C GLN A 150 6.21 16.11 -11.69
N LEU A 151 5.49 15.24 -10.97
CA LEU A 151 5.62 15.12 -9.52
C LEU A 151 7.03 14.69 -9.11
N THR A 152 7.54 13.63 -9.74
CA THR A 152 8.84 13.07 -9.39
C THR A 152 9.99 14.02 -9.75
N ALA A 153 9.87 14.79 -10.82
CA ALA A 153 10.82 15.84 -11.18
C ALA A 153 10.80 16.98 -10.14
N ALA A 154 9.61 17.43 -9.70
CA ALA A 154 9.49 18.44 -8.67
C ALA A 154 10.12 17.99 -7.33
N VAL A 155 9.87 16.74 -6.91
CA VAL A 155 10.49 16.17 -5.70
C VAL A 155 12.02 16.11 -5.84
N GLN A 156 12.53 15.70 -7.01
CA GLN A 156 13.97 15.65 -7.25
C GLN A 156 14.62 17.04 -7.19
N ASP A 157 14.00 18.05 -7.80
CA ASP A 157 14.52 19.43 -7.83
C ASP A 157 14.53 20.01 -6.42
N LEU A 158 13.45 19.86 -5.65
CA LEU A 158 13.38 20.31 -4.26
C LEU A 158 14.44 19.65 -3.38
N ARG A 159 14.69 18.34 -3.53
CA ARG A 159 15.77 17.65 -2.81
C ARG A 159 17.15 18.19 -3.18
N ARG A 160 17.37 18.44 -4.47
CA ARG A 160 18.64 19.04 -4.95
C ARG A 160 18.85 20.44 -4.35
N ASP A 161 17.77 21.20 -4.16
CA ASP A 161 17.79 22.53 -3.55
C ASP A 161 17.86 22.48 -2.01
N GLY A 162 18.04 21.27 -1.43
CA GLY A 162 18.22 21.08 0.01
C GLY A 162 16.93 21.17 0.83
N ARG A 163 15.76 21.05 0.20
CA ARG A 163 14.47 21.06 0.90
C ARG A 163 14.20 19.72 1.58
N ASP A 164 13.57 19.76 2.73
CA ASP A 164 13.13 18.60 3.47
C ASP A 164 11.84 18.03 2.87
N ILE A 165 12.01 17.18 1.86
CA ILE A 165 10.93 16.51 1.15
C ILE A 165 11.19 15.01 1.06
N ALA A 166 10.14 14.23 1.29
CA ALA A 166 10.11 12.78 1.14
C ALA A 166 8.99 12.36 0.17
N PHE A 167 9.16 11.21 -0.43
CA PHE A 167 8.18 10.63 -1.34
C PHE A 167 8.03 9.13 -1.06
N ALA A 168 6.81 8.69 -0.82
CA ALA A 168 6.47 7.28 -0.68
C ALA A 168 5.35 6.91 -1.66
N ALA A 169 5.55 5.88 -2.45
CA ALA A 169 4.53 5.40 -3.37
C ALA A 169 4.30 3.91 -3.23
N ALA A 170 3.05 3.49 -3.39
CA ALA A 170 2.67 2.09 -3.35
C ALA A 170 1.93 1.68 -4.63
N GLY A 171 2.12 0.44 -5.03
CA GLY A 171 1.43 -0.10 -6.19
C GLY A 171 1.68 -1.58 -6.40
N LEU A 172 1.08 -2.09 -7.47
CA LEU A 172 1.34 -3.45 -7.93
C LEU A 172 2.79 -3.56 -8.44
N PRO A 173 3.47 -4.71 -8.32
CA PRO A 173 4.86 -4.88 -8.76
C PRO A 173 5.11 -4.41 -10.19
N ASP A 174 4.21 -4.70 -11.14
CA ASP A 174 4.34 -4.24 -12.53
C ASP A 174 4.22 -2.73 -12.66
N GLY A 175 3.34 -2.10 -11.88
CA GLY A 175 3.21 -0.65 -11.84
C GLY A 175 4.49 0.01 -11.34
N VAL A 176 5.06 -0.51 -10.27
CA VAL A 176 6.34 -0.04 -9.73
C VAL A 176 7.49 -0.33 -10.70
N ALA A 177 7.52 -1.50 -11.33
CA ALA A 177 8.53 -1.83 -12.34
C ALA A 177 8.45 -0.90 -13.57
N SER A 178 7.24 -0.62 -14.06
CA SER A 178 7.01 0.32 -15.18
C SER A 178 7.44 1.73 -14.82
N LEU A 179 7.14 2.18 -13.58
CA LEU A 179 7.60 3.46 -13.05
C LEU A 179 9.13 3.58 -13.10
N LEU A 180 9.83 2.54 -12.67
CA LEU A 180 11.30 2.51 -12.66
C LEU A 180 11.95 2.46 -14.04
N GLN A 181 11.23 1.93 -15.04
CA GLN A 181 11.71 1.88 -16.43
C GLN A 181 11.48 3.20 -17.17
N HIS A 182 10.58 4.06 -16.70
CA HIS A 182 10.27 5.32 -17.38
C HIS A 182 11.47 6.27 -17.36
N PRO A 183 11.84 6.88 -18.50
CA PRO A 183 13.03 7.75 -18.59
C PRO A 183 13.00 8.95 -17.64
N GLY A 184 11.82 9.50 -17.34
CA GLY A 184 11.65 10.68 -16.48
C GLY A 184 11.74 10.40 -14.98
N THR A 185 11.77 9.14 -14.56
CA THR A 185 11.76 8.76 -13.14
C THR A 185 13.06 8.11 -12.68
N THR A 186 14.16 8.41 -13.34
CA THR A 186 15.47 7.77 -13.10
C THR A 186 15.96 7.90 -11.66
N PHE A 187 15.58 8.97 -10.94
CA PHE A 187 15.96 9.13 -9.55
C PHE A 187 15.28 8.09 -8.63
N LEU A 188 14.08 7.61 -8.97
CA LEU A 188 13.38 6.57 -8.22
C LEU A 188 14.10 5.20 -8.26
N ARG A 189 15.02 4.99 -9.22
CA ARG A 189 15.86 3.78 -9.22
C ARG A 189 16.80 3.71 -8.02
N ARG A 190 17.01 4.82 -7.31
CA ARG A 190 17.77 4.90 -6.07
C ARG A 190 16.89 4.87 -4.82
N ALA A 191 15.57 4.85 -5.01
CA ALA A 191 14.61 4.72 -3.91
C ALA A 191 14.80 3.39 -3.17
N GLN A 192 14.45 3.36 -1.91
CA GLN A 192 14.29 2.09 -1.23
C GLN A 192 13.08 1.33 -1.78
N HIS A 193 13.21 0.02 -1.92
CA HIS A 193 12.13 -0.84 -2.40
C HIS A 193 11.75 -1.80 -1.29
N ALA A 194 10.51 -1.73 -0.85
CA ALA A 194 9.89 -2.70 0.04
C ALA A 194 8.92 -3.56 -0.76
N VAL A 195 9.14 -4.86 -0.74
CA VAL A 195 8.20 -5.84 -1.30
C VAL A 195 7.46 -6.47 -0.14
N LEU A 196 6.17 -6.17 -0.02
CA LEU A 196 5.35 -6.73 1.04
C LEU A 196 5.09 -8.22 0.77
N ALA A 197 5.27 -9.01 1.80
CA ALA A 197 5.01 -10.46 1.81
C ALA A 197 3.86 -10.78 2.77
N PRO A 198 3.23 -11.95 2.64
CA PRO A 198 2.30 -12.42 3.66
C PRO A 198 2.95 -12.46 5.05
N MET A 199 2.17 -12.18 6.07
CA MET A 199 2.59 -12.25 7.47
C MET A 199 3.03 -13.66 7.85
N THR A 200 4.01 -13.76 8.71
CA THR A 200 4.37 -15.01 9.33
C THR A 200 3.24 -15.54 10.22
N PRO A 201 3.19 -16.83 10.53
CA PRO A 201 2.20 -17.37 11.47
C PRO A 201 2.24 -16.66 12.85
N ALA A 202 3.42 -16.29 13.34
CA ALA A 202 3.58 -15.60 14.61
C ALA A 202 2.99 -14.18 14.59
N GLU A 203 3.24 -13.42 13.52
CA GLU A 203 2.64 -12.10 13.30
C GLU A 203 1.12 -12.20 13.18
N THR A 204 0.62 -13.17 12.41
CA THR A 204 -0.83 -13.41 12.25
C THR A 204 -1.50 -13.69 13.59
N LEU A 205 -0.90 -14.56 14.42
CA LEU A 205 -1.40 -14.85 15.79
C LEU A 205 -1.43 -13.60 16.63
N THR A 206 -0.39 -12.77 16.59
CA THR A 206 -0.29 -11.53 17.36
C THR A 206 -1.38 -10.55 16.94
N VAL A 207 -1.53 -10.30 15.64
CA VAL A 207 -2.54 -9.39 15.09
C VAL A 207 -3.95 -9.80 15.49
N LEU A 208 -4.31 -11.07 15.29
CA LEU A 208 -5.64 -11.58 15.62
C LEU A 208 -5.92 -11.49 17.12
N ARG A 209 -4.98 -11.90 17.98
CA ARG A 209 -5.09 -11.87 19.43
C ARG A 209 -5.25 -10.45 19.94
N ASP A 210 -4.34 -9.56 19.56
CA ASP A 210 -4.27 -8.22 20.13
C ASP A 210 -5.44 -7.35 19.65
N THR A 211 -5.88 -7.53 18.39
CA THR A 211 -7.08 -6.85 17.87
C THR A 211 -8.35 -7.33 18.58
N ALA A 212 -8.51 -8.63 18.80
CA ALA A 212 -9.65 -9.17 19.51
C ALA A 212 -9.66 -8.73 20.98
N ALA A 213 -8.52 -8.74 21.66
CA ALA A 213 -8.38 -8.30 23.05
C ALA A 213 -8.75 -6.82 23.22
N GLN A 214 -8.39 -5.93 22.30
CA GLN A 214 -8.81 -4.52 22.31
C GLN A 214 -10.34 -4.37 22.25
N GLY A 215 -11.03 -5.29 21.58
CA GLY A 215 -12.49 -5.35 21.54
C GLY A 215 -13.12 -6.14 22.69
N GLY A 216 -12.34 -6.63 23.65
CA GLY A 216 -12.83 -7.40 24.81
C GLY A 216 -13.23 -8.84 24.48
N VAL A 217 -12.76 -9.41 23.36
CA VAL A 217 -12.98 -10.80 22.97
C VAL A 217 -11.70 -11.61 23.14
N GLU A 218 -11.82 -12.76 23.79
CA GLU A 218 -10.73 -13.74 23.88
C GLU A 218 -10.84 -14.75 22.75
N ILE A 219 -9.71 -14.98 22.07
CA ILE A 219 -9.57 -16.06 21.09
C ILE A 219 -8.53 -17.05 21.60
N PRO A 220 -8.92 -18.30 21.92
CA PRO A 220 -7.99 -19.32 22.40
C PRO A 220 -6.87 -19.63 21.40
N VAL A 221 -5.68 -19.95 21.89
CA VAL A 221 -4.48 -20.18 21.07
C VAL A 221 -4.69 -21.24 19.98
N GLY A 222 -5.44 -22.31 20.27
CA GLY A 222 -5.77 -23.33 19.26
C GLY A 222 -6.56 -22.75 18.07
N VAL A 223 -7.57 -21.92 18.35
CA VAL A 223 -8.39 -21.25 17.32
C VAL A 223 -7.54 -20.24 16.52
N LEU A 224 -6.64 -19.50 17.21
CA LEU A 224 -5.70 -18.58 16.57
C LEU A 224 -4.76 -19.33 15.60
N THR A 225 -4.24 -20.49 16.00
CA THR A 225 -3.35 -21.30 15.19
C THR A 225 -4.02 -21.80 13.91
N ASP A 226 -5.27 -22.27 14.04
CA ASP A 226 -6.04 -22.73 12.88
C ASP A 226 -6.41 -21.54 11.96
N ALA A 227 -6.78 -20.40 12.54
CA ALA A 227 -7.04 -19.16 11.80
C ALA A 227 -5.79 -18.68 11.05
N ALA A 228 -4.62 -18.71 11.68
CA ALA A 228 -3.35 -18.36 11.04
C ALA A 228 -3.02 -19.29 9.86
N THR A 229 -3.26 -20.58 10.03
CA THR A 229 -3.06 -21.58 9.00
C THR A 229 -4.01 -21.35 7.81
N LEU A 230 -5.28 -21.08 8.09
CA LEU A 230 -6.31 -20.81 7.07
C LEU A 230 -6.02 -19.55 6.27
N THR A 231 -5.60 -18.48 6.94
CA THR A 231 -5.33 -17.19 6.29
C THR A 231 -4.01 -17.13 5.54
N ARG A 232 -3.10 -18.09 5.81
CA ARG A 232 -1.75 -18.15 5.19
C ARG A 232 -1.00 -16.81 5.27
N GLY A 233 -1.26 -16.03 6.31
CA GLY A 233 -0.64 -14.72 6.50
C GLY A 233 -1.15 -13.62 5.55
N TYR A 234 -2.22 -13.86 4.79
CA TYR A 234 -2.75 -12.87 3.86
C TYR A 234 -3.58 -11.80 4.60
N PRO A 235 -3.13 -10.53 4.66
CA PRO A 235 -3.71 -9.51 5.56
C PRO A 235 -5.21 -9.29 5.35
N PHE A 236 -5.67 -9.23 4.09
CA PHE A 236 -7.09 -9.10 3.79
C PHE A 236 -7.91 -10.26 4.41
N LEU A 237 -7.40 -11.47 4.31
CA LEU A 237 -8.08 -12.65 4.83
C LEU A 237 -8.02 -12.71 6.37
N ILE A 238 -6.90 -12.26 6.95
CA ILE A 238 -6.73 -12.12 8.41
C ILE A 238 -7.77 -11.15 8.96
N GLN A 239 -7.91 -9.99 8.33
CA GLN A 239 -8.87 -8.97 8.74
C GLN A 239 -10.32 -9.45 8.61
N LEU A 240 -10.65 -10.06 7.47
CA LEU A 240 -12.00 -10.56 7.19
C LEU A 240 -12.39 -11.69 8.16
N LEU A 241 -11.52 -12.68 8.33
CA LEU A 241 -11.73 -13.80 9.24
C LEU A 241 -11.80 -13.32 10.69
N GLY A 242 -10.87 -12.45 11.10
CA GLY A 242 -10.82 -11.85 12.43
C GLY A 242 -12.10 -11.10 12.75
N TYR A 243 -12.62 -10.30 11.81
CA TYR A 243 -13.88 -9.57 11.98
C TYR A 243 -15.08 -10.51 12.23
N HIS A 244 -15.27 -11.52 11.38
CA HIS A 244 -16.39 -12.46 11.52
C HIS A 244 -16.28 -13.31 12.80
N LEU A 245 -15.08 -13.74 13.13
CA LEU A 245 -14.84 -14.51 14.35
C LEU A 245 -15.09 -13.67 15.60
N PHE A 246 -14.60 -12.43 15.61
CA PHE A 246 -14.84 -11.47 16.68
C PHE A 246 -16.34 -11.17 16.85
N GLU A 247 -17.04 -10.85 15.75
CA GLU A 247 -18.47 -10.53 15.78
C GLU A 247 -19.29 -11.70 16.37
N ARG A 248 -18.97 -12.93 15.95
CA ARG A 248 -19.67 -14.11 16.42
C ARG A 248 -19.44 -14.39 17.92
N ALA A 249 -18.19 -14.32 18.36
CA ALA A 249 -17.82 -14.50 19.76
C ALA A 249 -18.44 -13.39 20.66
N SER A 250 -18.37 -12.15 20.20
CA SER A 250 -18.95 -10.99 20.90
C SER A 250 -20.47 -11.12 21.10
N ARG A 251 -21.20 -11.54 20.06
CA ARG A 251 -22.65 -11.78 20.14
C ARG A 251 -23.04 -12.87 21.16
N ARG A 252 -22.17 -13.85 21.36
CA ARG A 252 -22.39 -14.92 22.33
C ARG A 252 -21.92 -14.57 23.74
N GLY A 253 -21.10 -13.54 23.88
CA GLY A 253 -20.48 -13.19 25.17
C GLY A 253 -19.53 -14.28 25.70
N GLN A 254 -18.89 -15.05 24.79
CA GLN A 254 -18.02 -16.17 25.13
C GLN A 254 -16.75 -16.11 24.26
N PRO A 255 -15.62 -16.69 24.68
CA PRO A 255 -14.44 -16.85 23.85
C PRO A 255 -14.76 -17.52 22.52
N ALA A 256 -14.03 -17.16 21.47
CA ALA A 256 -14.18 -17.79 20.16
C ALA A 256 -13.81 -19.28 20.23
N SER A 257 -14.51 -20.09 19.45
CA SER A 257 -14.34 -21.54 19.40
C SER A 257 -13.97 -22.05 18.00
N HIS A 258 -13.51 -23.31 17.89
CA HIS A 258 -13.30 -23.96 16.60
C HIS A 258 -14.61 -24.08 15.79
N ASP A 259 -15.76 -24.25 16.47
CA ASP A 259 -17.05 -24.25 15.79
C ASP A 259 -17.39 -22.88 15.19
N ASP A 260 -17.00 -21.79 15.86
CA ASP A 260 -17.16 -20.45 15.31
C ASP A 260 -16.27 -20.28 14.08
N LEU A 261 -15.02 -20.71 14.14
CA LEU A 261 -14.09 -20.66 13.00
C LEU A 261 -14.64 -21.47 11.82
N ALA A 262 -15.09 -22.69 12.07
CA ALA A 262 -15.70 -23.54 11.04
C ALA A 262 -16.95 -22.89 10.40
N ALA A 263 -17.78 -22.26 11.22
CA ALA A 263 -19.01 -21.61 10.77
C ALA A 263 -18.78 -20.35 9.91
N VAL A 264 -17.74 -19.57 10.20
CA VAL A 264 -17.46 -18.32 9.43
C VAL A 264 -16.62 -18.55 8.21
N THR A 265 -15.83 -19.62 8.16
CA THR A 265 -14.89 -19.92 7.05
C THR A 265 -15.54 -19.92 5.66
N PRO A 266 -16.71 -20.56 5.41
CA PRO A 266 -17.32 -20.55 4.09
C PRO A 266 -17.67 -19.15 3.58
N ASP A 267 -18.21 -18.29 4.45
CA ASP A 267 -18.58 -16.92 4.08
C ASP A 267 -17.36 -16.05 3.84
N VAL A 268 -16.30 -16.25 4.62
CA VAL A 268 -15.01 -15.58 4.46
C VAL A 268 -14.39 -15.96 3.11
N LEU A 269 -14.33 -17.23 2.78
CA LEU A 269 -13.79 -17.71 1.50
C LEU A 269 -14.62 -17.23 0.31
N LYS A 270 -15.95 -17.22 0.45
CA LYS A 270 -16.84 -16.66 -0.57
C LYS A 270 -16.56 -15.19 -0.79
N THR A 271 -16.48 -14.40 0.29
CA THR A 271 -16.19 -12.95 0.21
C THR A 271 -14.82 -12.68 -0.42
N LEU A 272 -13.80 -13.48 -0.09
CA LEU A 272 -12.50 -13.42 -0.77
C LEU A 272 -12.64 -13.70 -2.27
N GLY A 273 -13.41 -14.73 -2.62
CA GLY A 273 -13.72 -15.06 -4.02
C GLY A 273 -14.36 -13.89 -4.76
N ASP A 274 -15.41 -13.31 -4.19
CA ASP A 274 -16.21 -12.26 -4.81
C ASP A 274 -15.43 -10.92 -4.93
N LEU A 275 -14.68 -10.55 -3.91
CA LEU A 275 -14.01 -9.24 -3.86
C LEU A 275 -12.60 -9.21 -4.45
N VAL A 276 -11.88 -10.32 -4.40
CA VAL A 276 -10.47 -10.37 -4.81
C VAL A 276 -10.27 -11.22 -6.06
N HIS A 277 -10.75 -12.47 -6.03
CA HIS A 277 -10.47 -13.41 -7.11
C HIS A 277 -11.32 -13.15 -8.35
N GLN A 278 -12.62 -12.98 -8.20
CA GLN A 278 -13.53 -12.78 -9.33
C GLN A 278 -13.18 -11.56 -10.17
N PRO A 279 -12.93 -10.36 -9.61
CA PRO A 279 -12.48 -9.21 -10.41
C PRO A 279 -11.14 -9.45 -11.11
N ALA A 280 -10.23 -10.20 -10.49
CA ALA A 280 -8.93 -10.52 -11.09
C ALA A 280 -9.05 -11.51 -12.27
N LEU A 281 -10.05 -12.41 -12.22
CA LEU A 281 -10.27 -13.45 -13.24
C LEU A 281 -11.20 -12.98 -14.38
N LEU A 282 -12.04 -11.96 -14.15
CA LEU A 282 -13.16 -11.59 -15.02
C LEU A 282 -12.76 -11.26 -16.48
N HIS A 283 -11.53 -10.82 -16.69
CA HIS A 283 -11.02 -10.40 -18.00
C HIS A 283 -9.80 -11.21 -18.46
N LEU A 284 -9.60 -12.41 -17.88
CA LEU A 284 -8.50 -13.25 -18.31
C LEU A 284 -8.82 -13.93 -19.65
N PRO A 285 -7.85 -13.96 -20.57
CA PRO A 285 -7.93 -14.80 -21.75
C PRO A 285 -8.12 -16.29 -21.38
N ALA A 286 -8.88 -17.02 -22.18
CA ALA A 286 -9.17 -18.42 -21.92
C ALA A 286 -7.93 -19.30 -21.67
N ALA A 287 -6.81 -18.99 -22.32
CA ALA A 287 -5.57 -19.73 -22.13
C ALA A 287 -4.92 -19.47 -20.75
N GLU A 288 -5.09 -18.26 -20.18
CA GLU A 288 -4.60 -17.88 -18.86
C GLU A 288 -5.49 -18.51 -17.78
N LEU A 289 -6.81 -18.49 -17.97
CA LEU A 289 -7.74 -19.15 -17.06
C LEU A 289 -7.50 -20.66 -17.01
N ALA A 290 -7.38 -21.34 -18.16
CA ALA A 290 -7.09 -22.76 -18.23
C ALA A 290 -5.75 -23.12 -17.54
N TYR A 291 -4.76 -22.24 -17.61
CA TYR A 291 -3.50 -22.45 -16.89
C TYR A 291 -3.69 -22.42 -15.36
N LEU A 292 -4.49 -21.47 -14.85
CA LEU A 292 -4.79 -21.37 -13.42
C LEU A 292 -5.62 -22.56 -12.93
N GLU A 293 -6.59 -23.01 -13.71
CA GLU A 293 -7.40 -24.19 -13.43
C GLU A 293 -6.52 -25.45 -13.35
N ALA A 294 -5.69 -25.68 -14.35
CA ALA A 294 -4.75 -26.81 -14.35
C ALA A 294 -3.73 -26.72 -13.19
N MET A 295 -3.29 -25.53 -12.85
CA MET A 295 -2.41 -25.32 -11.70
C MET A 295 -3.12 -25.68 -10.40
N ALA A 296 -4.38 -25.26 -10.21
CA ALA A 296 -5.16 -25.58 -9.02
C ALA A 296 -5.42 -27.09 -8.88
N GLU A 297 -5.73 -27.78 -9.97
CA GLU A 297 -5.92 -29.25 -9.99
C GLU A 297 -4.65 -30.03 -9.62
N VAL A 298 -3.47 -29.55 -10.08
CA VAL A 298 -2.18 -30.23 -9.80
C VAL A 298 -1.64 -29.88 -8.41
N GLN A 299 -2.12 -28.79 -7.80
CA GLN A 299 -1.52 -28.24 -6.58
C GLN A 299 -1.66 -29.12 -5.34
N GLU A 300 -2.67 -29.99 -5.21
CA GLU A 300 -2.95 -30.94 -4.13
C GLU A 300 -2.05 -30.82 -2.87
N GLY A 301 -2.13 -29.66 -2.17
CA GLY A 301 -1.38 -29.42 -0.93
C GLY A 301 0.11 -29.04 -1.10
N GLN A 302 0.65 -28.94 -2.31
CA GLN A 302 2.03 -28.51 -2.56
C GLN A 302 2.15 -26.99 -2.53
N GLN A 303 3.25 -26.46 -1.97
CA GLN A 303 3.51 -25.00 -1.97
C GLN A 303 3.89 -24.45 -3.34
N ALA A 304 4.39 -25.27 -4.24
CA ALA A 304 4.78 -24.88 -5.59
C ALA A 304 4.47 -25.99 -6.59
N VAL A 305 3.92 -25.60 -7.75
CA VAL A 305 3.60 -26.52 -8.84
C VAL A 305 4.62 -26.37 -9.96
N PRO A 306 5.30 -27.45 -10.37
CA PRO A 306 6.21 -27.41 -11.50
C PRO A 306 5.48 -27.10 -12.81
N SER A 307 6.03 -26.19 -13.62
CA SER A 307 5.44 -25.83 -14.93
C SER A 307 5.29 -27.04 -15.87
N ALA A 308 6.13 -28.08 -15.69
CA ALA A 308 6.02 -29.33 -16.44
C ALA A 308 4.72 -30.10 -16.10
N ALA A 309 4.33 -30.14 -14.84
CA ALA A 309 3.09 -30.80 -14.42
C ALA A 309 1.84 -30.07 -14.97
N ILE A 310 1.86 -28.72 -14.92
CA ILE A 310 0.78 -27.91 -15.50
C ILE A 310 0.71 -28.12 -17.03
N ALA A 311 1.86 -28.13 -17.71
CA ALA A 311 1.91 -28.38 -19.16
C ALA A 311 1.35 -29.78 -19.51
N GLN A 312 1.68 -30.79 -18.72
CA GLN A 312 1.17 -32.14 -18.88
C GLN A 312 -0.36 -32.18 -18.69
N GLN A 313 -0.90 -31.54 -17.66
CA GLN A 313 -2.34 -31.42 -17.40
C GLN A 313 -3.08 -30.76 -18.56
N LEU A 314 -2.46 -29.76 -19.19
CA LEU A 314 -3.01 -29.07 -20.35
C LEU A 314 -2.79 -29.81 -21.69
N GLY A 315 -2.10 -30.93 -21.72
CA GLY A 315 -1.72 -31.63 -22.96
C GLY A 315 -0.78 -30.78 -23.85
N LYS A 316 0.06 -29.91 -23.27
CA LYS A 316 0.94 -28.99 -23.98
C LYS A 316 2.41 -29.23 -23.62
N ARG A 317 3.33 -28.69 -24.45
CA ARG A 317 4.76 -28.65 -24.11
C ARG A 317 5.05 -27.48 -23.17
N VAL A 318 6.08 -27.60 -22.32
CA VAL A 318 6.47 -26.56 -21.37
C VAL A 318 6.71 -25.20 -22.05
N GLN A 319 7.33 -25.19 -23.24
CA GLN A 319 7.57 -23.95 -24.00
C GLN A 319 6.25 -23.26 -24.40
N GLN A 320 5.20 -23.99 -24.68
CA GLN A 320 3.90 -23.43 -25.08
C GLN A 320 3.16 -22.75 -23.94
N VAL A 321 3.41 -23.16 -22.71
CA VAL A 321 2.80 -22.55 -21.52
C VAL A 321 3.66 -21.47 -20.89
N SER A 322 4.94 -21.34 -21.30
CA SER A 322 5.88 -20.36 -20.70
C SER A 322 5.43 -18.92 -20.88
N MET A 323 4.90 -18.56 -22.04
CA MET A 323 4.38 -17.19 -22.27
C MET A 323 3.13 -16.90 -21.43
N VAL A 324 2.24 -17.90 -21.30
CA VAL A 324 1.03 -17.77 -20.45
C VAL A 324 1.43 -17.63 -18.99
N ARG A 325 2.38 -18.46 -18.55
CA ARG A 325 2.94 -18.36 -17.20
C ARG A 325 3.53 -16.97 -16.93
N GLN A 326 4.33 -16.43 -17.86
CA GLN A 326 4.92 -15.10 -17.68
C GLN A 326 3.86 -14.03 -17.56
N LYS A 327 2.83 -14.04 -18.41
CA LYS A 327 1.70 -13.10 -18.33
C LYS A 327 0.94 -13.19 -17.00
N LEU A 328 0.77 -14.39 -16.45
CA LEU A 328 0.13 -14.58 -15.16
C LEU A 328 0.99 -14.08 -14.00
N ILE A 329 2.33 -14.19 -14.12
CA ILE A 329 3.28 -13.57 -13.18
C ILE A 329 3.20 -12.05 -13.30
N ASP A 330 3.24 -11.50 -14.51
CA ASP A 330 3.17 -10.07 -14.78
C ASP A 330 1.84 -9.47 -14.26
N ARG A 331 0.76 -10.27 -14.23
CA ARG A 331 -0.55 -9.92 -13.64
C ARG A 331 -0.67 -10.25 -12.15
N GLU A 332 0.38 -10.75 -11.52
CA GLU A 332 0.42 -11.13 -10.09
C GLU A 332 -0.60 -12.19 -9.66
N LEU A 333 -1.11 -12.95 -10.60
CA LEU A 333 -2.03 -14.05 -10.31
C LEU A 333 -1.30 -15.30 -9.84
N ILE A 334 -0.03 -15.42 -10.18
CA ILE A 334 0.89 -16.44 -9.69
C ILE A 334 2.27 -15.83 -9.44
N TYR A 335 3.07 -16.46 -8.61
CA TYR A 335 4.46 -16.06 -8.38
C TYR A 335 5.43 -17.22 -8.60
N SER A 336 6.68 -16.92 -8.88
CA SER A 336 7.74 -17.91 -8.92
C SER A 336 8.46 -17.91 -7.58
N PRO A 337 8.42 -19.00 -6.79
CA PRO A 337 9.18 -19.05 -5.56
C PRO A 337 10.67 -18.84 -5.89
N ARG A 338 11.32 -17.96 -5.16
CA ARG A 338 12.79 -17.79 -5.26
C ARG A 338 13.44 -19.09 -4.80
N ARG A 339 14.38 -19.59 -5.59
CA ARG A 339 15.24 -20.71 -5.23
C ARG A 339 16.19 -20.34 -4.11
#